data_260a0ae8616229018e9ed752f16c6de7
#
_entry.id   260a0ae8616229018e9ed752f16c6de7
#
_cell.length_a   1.000
_cell.length_b   1.000
_cell.length_c   1.000
_cell.angle_alpha   90.00
_cell.angle_beta   90.00
_cell.angle_gamma   90.00
#
_symmetry.space_group_name_H-M   'P 1'
#
loop_
_entity.id
_entity.type
_entity.pdbx_description
1 polymer ?
#
loop_
_entity_poly.entity_id
_entity_poly.type
_entity_poly.pdbx_seq_one_letter_code
_entity_poly.pdbx_strand_id
1 'polypeptide(L)'
;MLNVDWNDRNGGMPPRETFWSAYSFIIIVILLIAAGGIALYLFGEDLLNGRPSKGVASQAQNGISPEFYGRFDIQPLPAEVAGSGSMARNLAILVREPCDWQATYKFTDDLREAGYRREAAKVFLAFTAKCNPSDVALYNAADILYGLSDLDAALKVSSDLIVMSPDLAQNHYMRAQILEDAKRYQEAIDEYDSTIGLTDDLKSLNSTVFRRLSLSYAALGQYCQAITPIQTWISIDPSENDTPRTQSIIKDYSRKGKCAESYATGSDRFPTQGKDVITAQVSVNGVTGTFIVDTGASSVSLSKSFAERAKIRLGRDHMVRLQTANGIAMAQRTSLEKVKLGKVEADDVAAVVHADDHALGDGTDGLLGRSFLSRFDVTFGAKEWRIESKKQRD
;
A
#
# COMPACT_ATOMS: atom_id res chain seq x y z
N MET A 1 0.77 -13.28 12.04
CA MET A 1 2.21 -13.37 11.72
C MET A 1 2.33 -13.90 10.30
N LEU A 2 2.33 -13.02 9.32
CA LEU A 2 2.59 -13.35 7.92
C LEU A 2 4.05 -13.00 7.65
N ASN A 3 4.91 -14.00 7.76
CA ASN A 3 6.30 -13.95 7.30
C ASN A 3 6.26 -14.01 5.76
N VAL A 4 6.16 -12.87 5.10
CA VAL A 4 6.41 -12.74 3.67
C VAL A 4 7.87 -12.37 3.53
N ASP A 5 8.69 -13.40 3.26
CA ASP A 5 10.12 -13.30 3.00
C ASP A 5 10.34 -12.63 1.63
N TRP A 6 10.55 -11.31 1.64
CA TRP A 6 10.88 -10.53 0.44
C TRP A 6 12.39 -10.40 0.30
N ASN A 7 13.06 -11.52 0.10
CA ASN A 7 14.47 -11.54 -0.26
C ASN A 7 14.63 -11.31 -1.76
N ASP A 8 14.46 -10.08 -2.20
CA ASP A 8 14.79 -9.65 -3.57
C ASP A 8 16.31 -9.50 -3.70
N ARG A 9 16.98 -10.64 -3.82
CA ARG A 9 18.35 -10.71 -4.33
C ARG A 9 18.28 -10.57 -5.84
N ASN A 10 18.75 -9.46 -6.35
CA ASN A 10 19.48 -9.23 -7.60
C ASN A 10 19.14 -7.90 -8.25
N GLY A 11 19.70 -6.82 -7.66
CA GLY A 11 19.93 -5.57 -8.38
C GLY A 11 21.30 -5.61 -9.06
N GLY A 12 21.57 -6.62 -9.88
CA GLY A 12 22.69 -6.61 -10.81
C GLY A 12 22.38 -5.66 -11.97
N MET A 13 23.35 -4.80 -12.35
CA MET A 13 23.29 -4.08 -13.62
C MET A 13 22.97 -5.08 -14.74
N PRO A 14 22.15 -4.70 -15.74
CA PRO A 14 21.93 -5.55 -16.89
C PRO A 14 23.32 -5.81 -17.54
N PRO A 15 23.65 -7.08 -17.84
CA PRO A 15 24.87 -7.39 -18.54
C PRO A 15 24.89 -6.63 -19.88
N ARG A 16 26.04 -6.08 -20.25
CA ARG A 16 26.24 -5.51 -21.58
C ARG A 16 25.74 -6.54 -22.60
N GLU A 17 24.76 -6.12 -23.39
CA GLU A 17 24.25 -6.94 -24.49
C GLU A 17 25.42 -7.30 -25.41
N THR A 18 25.77 -8.57 -25.45
CA THR A 18 26.70 -9.08 -26.45
C THR A 18 25.94 -9.23 -27.76
N PHE A 19 26.63 -8.97 -28.88
CA PHE A 19 26.11 -9.05 -30.26
C PHE A 19 25.28 -10.34 -30.54
N TRP A 20 25.55 -11.42 -29.79
CA TRP A 20 24.83 -12.69 -29.86
C TRP A 20 23.43 -12.67 -29.23
N SER A 21 23.12 -11.79 -28.28
CA SER A 21 21.79 -11.78 -27.65
C SER A 21 20.72 -11.15 -28.56
N ALA A 22 21.11 -10.16 -29.36
CA ALA A 22 20.20 -9.53 -30.34
C ALA A 22 19.89 -10.48 -31.51
N TYR A 23 20.87 -11.30 -31.96
CA TYR A 23 20.65 -12.26 -33.03
C TYR A 23 19.88 -13.50 -32.57
N SER A 24 20.04 -13.96 -31.32
CA SER A 24 19.27 -15.11 -30.81
C SER A 24 17.77 -14.81 -30.78
N PHE A 25 17.34 -13.59 -30.46
CA PHE A 25 15.94 -13.21 -30.52
C PHE A 25 15.37 -13.28 -31.95
N ILE A 26 16.11 -12.78 -32.94
CA ILE A 26 15.72 -12.82 -34.35
C ILE A 26 15.63 -14.27 -34.86
N ILE A 27 16.59 -15.12 -34.46
CA ILE A 27 16.60 -16.53 -34.83
C ILE A 27 15.40 -17.27 -34.21
N ILE A 28 15.06 -16.99 -32.93
CA ILE A 28 13.89 -17.59 -32.27
C ILE A 28 12.59 -17.15 -32.97
N VAL A 29 12.47 -15.88 -33.35
CA VAL A 29 11.28 -15.39 -34.06
C VAL A 29 11.16 -16.06 -35.44
N ILE A 30 12.25 -16.23 -36.17
CA ILE A 30 12.26 -16.92 -37.48
C ILE A 30 11.87 -18.40 -37.31
N LEU A 31 12.39 -19.06 -36.27
CA LEU A 31 12.04 -20.48 -35.99
C LEU A 31 10.57 -20.64 -35.58
N LEU A 32 10.01 -19.68 -34.83
CA LEU A 32 8.58 -19.68 -34.48
C LEU A 32 7.69 -19.46 -35.69
N ILE A 33 8.08 -18.58 -36.61
CA ILE A 33 7.35 -18.34 -37.86
C ILE A 33 7.43 -19.58 -38.78
N ALA A 34 8.61 -20.20 -38.85
CA ALA A 34 8.78 -21.43 -39.63
C ALA A 34 7.99 -22.60 -39.01
N ALA A 35 8.01 -22.78 -37.70
CA ALA A 35 7.23 -23.78 -36.98
C ALA A 35 5.71 -23.53 -37.14
N GLY A 36 5.27 -22.27 -37.06
CA GLY A 36 3.88 -21.88 -37.30
C GLY A 36 3.45 -22.13 -38.72
N GLY A 37 4.33 -21.86 -39.72
CA GLY A 37 4.07 -22.16 -41.13
C GLY A 37 3.97 -23.66 -41.42
N ILE A 38 4.84 -24.46 -40.80
CA ILE A 38 4.80 -25.93 -40.93
C ILE A 38 3.53 -26.48 -40.25
N ALA A 39 3.17 -25.96 -39.08
CA ALA A 39 1.91 -26.38 -38.42
C ALA A 39 0.68 -26.00 -39.23
N LEU A 40 0.64 -24.85 -39.86
CA LEU A 40 -0.43 -24.44 -40.78
C LEU A 40 -0.46 -25.29 -42.06
N TYR A 41 0.69 -25.72 -42.57
CA TYR A 41 0.77 -26.60 -43.74
C TYR A 41 0.35 -28.03 -43.42
N LEU A 42 0.72 -28.57 -42.26
CA LEU A 42 0.40 -29.94 -41.85
C LEU A 42 -1.01 -30.11 -41.26
N PHE A 43 -1.55 -29.06 -40.66
CA PHE A 43 -2.87 -29.11 -39.96
C PHE A 43 -3.87 -28.07 -40.48
N GLY A 44 -3.51 -27.29 -41.50
CA GLY A 44 -4.35 -26.20 -42.02
C GLY A 44 -5.62 -26.70 -42.74
N GLU A 45 -5.62 -27.89 -43.31
CA GLU A 45 -6.83 -28.47 -43.92
C GLU A 45 -7.87 -28.88 -42.86
N ASP A 46 -7.42 -29.26 -41.66
CA ASP A 46 -8.34 -29.59 -40.56
C ASP A 46 -8.89 -28.32 -39.87
N LEU A 47 -8.15 -27.19 -39.95
CA LEU A 47 -8.58 -25.92 -39.42
C LEU A 47 -9.52 -25.14 -40.34
N LEU A 48 -9.39 -25.32 -41.67
CA LEU A 48 -10.21 -24.62 -42.65
C LEU A 48 -11.49 -25.41 -43.02
N ASN A 49 -11.50 -26.71 -42.85
CA ASN A 49 -12.68 -27.56 -42.99
C ASN A 49 -13.39 -27.75 -41.65
N GLY A 50 -13.62 -26.64 -40.92
CA GLY A 50 -14.43 -26.63 -39.72
C GLY A 50 -15.78 -27.26 -39.94
N ARG A 51 -15.86 -28.60 -39.80
CA ARG A 51 -17.11 -29.19 -39.39
C ARG A 51 -17.44 -28.55 -38.06
N PRO A 52 -18.62 -27.92 -37.92
CA PRO A 52 -19.10 -27.61 -36.59
C PRO A 52 -19.13 -28.96 -35.87
N SER A 53 -18.20 -29.22 -35.01
CA SER A 53 -18.38 -30.24 -34.01
C SER A 53 -19.67 -29.83 -33.35
N LYS A 54 -20.75 -30.56 -33.63
CA LYS A 54 -21.91 -30.57 -32.75
C LYS A 54 -21.28 -30.85 -31.40
N GLY A 55 -21.10 -29.74 -30.63
CA GLY A 55 -20.83 -29.83 -29.23
C GLY A 55 -21.99 -30.60 -28.65
N VAL A 56 -21.82 -31.88 -28.59
CA VAL A 56 -22.48 -32.67 -27.59
C VAL A 56 -22.03 -31.98 -26.34
N ALA A 57 -22.96 -31.20 -25.74
CA ALA A 57 -22.86 -30.82 -24.36
C ALA A 57 -22.64 -32.16 -23.64
N SER A 58 -21.38 -32.52 -23.47
CA SER A 58 -20.97 -33.55 -22.55
C SER A 58 -21.45 -33.06 -21.23
N GLN A 59 -22.63 -33.47 -20.81
CA GLN A 59 -23.10 -33.35 -19.45
C GLN A 59 -22.04 -34.06 -18.62
N ALA A 60 -21.11 -33.28 -18.12
CA ALA A 60 -20.07 -33.76 -17.24
C ALA A 60 -20.75 -34.22 -15.96
N GLN A 61 -20.94 -35.49 -15.88
CA GLN A 61 -21.52 -36.22 -14.78
C GLN A 61 -20.51 -36.32 -13.63
N ASN A 62 -20.18 -35.17 -13.02
CA ASN A 62 -19.47 -35.18 -11.73
C ASN A 62 -20.44 -35.27 -10.55
N GLY A 63 -21.73 -35.53 -10.78
CA GLY A 63 -22.73 -35.58 -9.71
C GLY A 63 -23.02 -34.24 -9.03
N ILE A 64 -22.36 -33.19 -9.43
CA ILE A 64 -22.54 -31.83 -8.86
C ILE A 64 -23.42 -31.02 -9.80
N SER A 65 -24.55 -30.54 -9.27
CA SER A 65 -25.54 -29.87 -10.09
C SER A 65 -25.06 -28.48 -10.55
N PRO A 66 -25.52 -28.02 -11.73
CA PRO A 66 -25.24 -26.64 -12.18
C PRO A 66 -25.68 -25.56 -11.20
N GLU A 67 -26.74 -25.79 -10.42
CA GLU A 67 -27.23 -24.87 -9.39
C GLU A 67 -26.21 -24.67 -8.29
N PHE A 68 -25.42 -25.71 -7.97
CA PHE A 68 -24.33 -25.57 -7.01
C PHE A 68 -23.31 -24.52 -7.49
N TYR A 69 -22.86 -24.61 -8.72
CA TYR A 69 -21.92 -23.64 -9.30
C TYR A 69 -22.54 -22.23 -9.44
N GLY A 70 -23.84 -22.16 -9.75
CA GLY A 70 -24.59 -20.90 -9.77
C GLY A 70 -24.63 -20.14 -8.46
N ARG A 71 -24.40 -20.82 -7.31
CA ARG A 71 -24.26 -20.16 -6.00
C ARG A 71 -23.05 -19.24 -5.93
N PHE A 72 -22.00 -19.58 -6.66
CA PHE A 72 -20.75 -18.83 -6.71
C PHE A 72 -20.65 -17.93 -7.96
N ASP A 73 -21.70 -17.88 -8.78
CA ASP A 73 -21.68 -17.18 -10.08
C ASP A 73 -20.54 -17.65 -10.98
N ILE A 74 -20.30 -18.98 -11.01
CA ILE A 74 -19.31 -19.59 -11.88
C ILE A 74 -19.98 -20.67 -12.77
N GLN A 75 -19.33 -20.96 -13.89
CA GLN A 75 -19.76 -22.06 -14.77
C GLN A 75 -19.35 -23.42 -14.17
N PRO A 76 -20.08 -24.52 -14.49
CA PRO A 76 -19.63 -25.83 -14.11
C PRO A 76 -18.21 -26.11 -14.57
N LEU A 77 -17.38 -26.66 -13.68
CA LEU A 77 -16.00 -27.01 -13.99
C LEU A 77 -15.95 -28.28 -14.90
N PRO A 78 -14.94 -28.37 -15.79
CA PRO A 78 -14.68 -29.60 -16.53
C PRO A 78 -14.52 -30.80 -15.59
N ALA A 79 -14.96 -32.00 -16.04
CA ALA A 79 -14.97 -33.23 -15.25
C ALA A 79 -13.59 -33.57 -14.65
N GLU A 80 -12.55 -33.43 -15.48
CA GLU A 80 -11.15 -33.67 -15.12
C GLU A 80 -10.64 -32.70 -14.03
N VAL A 81 -11.10 -31.44 -14.02
CA VAL A 81 -10.75 -30.44 -12.99
C VAL A 81 -11.53 -30.73 -11.71
N ALA A 82 -12.85 -30.84 -11.79
CA ALA A 82 -13.71 -31.12 -10.64
C ALA A 82 -13.44 -32.49 -9.99
N GLY A 83 -12.97 -33.46 -10.76
CA GLY A 83 -12.60 -34.80 -10.30
C GLY A 83 -11.19 -34.93 -9.74
N SER A 84 -10.35 -33.88 -9.81
CA SER A 84 -9.00 -33.91 -9.22
C SER A 84 -9.04 -34.06 -7.71
N GLY A 85 -8.06 -34.77 -7.13
CA GLY A 85 -8.09 -35.27 -5.76
C GLY A 85 -8.49 -34.28 -4.65
N SER A 86 -7.91 -33.07 -4.61
CA SER A 86 -8.24 -32.04 -3.63
C SER A 86 -9.56 -31.34 -3.95
N MET A 87 -9.71 -30.93 -5.19
CA MET A 87 -10.91 -30.28 -5.72
C MET A 87 -12.18 -31.10 -5.45
N ALA A 88 -12.17 -32.40 -5.79
CA ALA A 88 -13.33 -33.28 -5.60
C ALA A 88 -13.72 -33.40 -4.12
N ARG A 89 -12.74 -33.48 -3.21
CA ARG A 89 -13.02 -33.53 -1.77
C ARG A 89 -13.68 -32.25 -1.26
N ASN A 90 -13.11 -31.09 -1.62
CA ASN A 90 -13.60 -29.79 -1.19
C ASN A 90 -15.01 -29.52 -1.78
N LEU A 91 -15.24 -29.84 -3.04
CA LEU A 91 -16.58 -29.77 -3.65
C LEU A 91 -17.59 -30.66 -2.94
N ALA A 92 -17.23 -31.90 -2.56
CA ALA A 92 -18.12 -32.80 -1.83
C ALA A 92 -18.49 -32.27 -0.43
N ILE A 93 -17.59 -31.55 0.23
CA ILE A 93 -17.88 -30.87 1.50
C ILE A 93 -18.85 -29.71 1.23
N LEU A 94 -18.54 -28.84 0.27
CA LEU A 94 -19.33 -27.65 -0.04
C LEU A 94 -20.75 -27.95 -0.56
N VAL A 95 -20.96 -29.13 -1.17
CA VAL A 95 -22.30 -29.59 -1.55
C VAL A 95 -23.16 -29.86 -0.30
N ARG A 96 -22.57 -30.40 0.76
CA ARG A 96 -23.28 -30.70 2.03
C ARG A 96 -23.32 -29.49 2.96
N GLU A 97 -22.21 -28.79 3.06
CA GLU A 97 -21.98 -27.67 3.96
C GLU A 97 -21.47 -26.46 3.16
N PRO A 98 -22.38 -25.75 2.48
CA PRO A 98 -22.00 -24.71 1.50
C PRO A 98 -21.28 -23.49 2.09
N CYS A 99 -21.30 -23.35 3.39
CA CYS A 99 -20.65 -22.26 4.13
C CYS A 99 -19.47 -22.75 4.99
N ASP A 100 -18.94 -23.95 4.71
CA ASP A 100 -17.70 -24.39 5.34
C ASP A 100 -16.52 -23.52 4.83
N TRP A 101 -15.94 -22.75 5.74
CA TRP A 101 -14.85 -21.83 5.40
C TRP A 101 -13.60 -22.56 4.92
N GLN A 102 -13.24 -23.66 5.60
CA GLN A 102 -12.02 -24.38 5.29
C GLN A 102 -12.10 -25.03 3.90
N ALA A 103 -13.25 -25.61 3.56
CA ALA A 103 -13.49 -26.16 2.23
C ALA A 103 -13.56 -25.06 1.17
N THR A 104 -14.19 -23.91 1.48
CA THR A 104 -14.21 -22.74 0.59
C THR A 104 -12.79 -22.26 0.27
N TYR A 105 -11.96 -22.05 1.30
CA TYR A 105 -10.60 -21.59 1.12
C TYR A 105 -9.77 -22.55 0.27
N LYS A 106 -9.82 -23.85 0.58
CA LYS A 106 -9.11 -24.88 -0.20
C LYS A 106 -9.64 -25.02 -1.62
N PHE A 107 -10.95 -24.91 -1.81
CA PHE A 107 -11.55 -24.91 -3.14
C PHE A 107 -11.06 -23.73 -3.99
N THR A 108 -10.93 -22.55 -3.40
CA THR A 108 -10.38 -21.39 -4.10
C THR A 108 -8.90 -21.54 -4.44
N ASP A 109 -8.10 -22.17 -3.58
CA ASP A 109 -6.70 -22.50 -3.88
C ASP A 109 -6.61 -23.51 -5.03
N ASP A 110 -7.41 -24.58 -4.99
CA ASP A 110 -7.49 -25.56 -6.08
C ASP A 110 -7.89 -24.89 -7.42
N LEU A 111 -8.85 -23.94 -7.40
CA LEU A 111 -9.24 -23.15 -8.58
C LEU A 111 -8.09 -22.30 -9.11
N ARG A 112 -7.32 -21.65 -8.21
CA ARG A 112 -6.16 -20.83 -8.60
C ARG A 112 -5.07 -21.66 -9.24
N GLU A 113 -4.77 -22.83 -8.68
CA GLU A 113 -3.78 -23.78 -9.21
C GLU A 113 -4.21 -24.34 -10.56
N ALA A 114 -5.50 -24.59 -10.75
CA ALA A 114 -6.07 -25.05 -12.02
C ALA A 114 -6.24 -23.93 -13.08
N GLY A 115 -5.86 -22.68 -12.75
CA GLY A 115 -5.94 -21.53 -13.66
C GLY A 115 -7.28 -20.78 -13.65
N TYR A 116 -8.24 -21.18 -12.83
CA TYR A 116 -9.57 -20.55 -12.66
C TYR A 116 -9.55 -19.42 -11.64
N ARG A 117 -8.61 -18.46 -11.80
CA ARG A 117 -8.38 -17.40 -10.82
C ARG A 117 -9.58 -16.47 -10.66
N ARG A 118 -10.29 -16.14 -11.74
CA ARG A 118 -11.48 -15.27 -11.66
C ARG A 118 -12.63 -15.98 -10.93
N GLU A 119 -12.80 -17.27 -11.15
CA GLU A 119 -13.76 -18.11 -10.44
C GLU A 119 -13.43 -18.18 -8.94
N ALA A 120 -12.16 -18.31 -8.57
CA ALA A 120 -11.72 -18.26 -7.17
C ALA A 120 -12.12 -16.95 -6.49
N ALA A 121 -11.93 -15.80 -7.14
CA ALA A 121 -12.38 -14.51 -6.59
C ALA A 121 -13.92 -14.49 -6.39
N LYS A 122 -14.69 -15.00 -7.37
CA LYS A 122 -16.16 -15.09 -7.27
C LYS A 122 -16.61 -15.99 -6.12
N VAL A 123 -15.93 -17.09 -5.86
CA VAL A 123 -16.24 -17.97 -4.72
C VAL A 123 -16.06 -17.23 -3.39
N PHE A 124 -14.98 -16.49 -3.19
CA PHE A 124 -14.78 -15.68 -1.99
C PHE A 124 -15.86 -14.59 -1.83
N LEU A 125 -16.20 -13.90 -2.92
CA LEU A 125 -17.26 -12.89 -2.89
C LEU A 125 -18.63 -13.49 -2.57
N ALA A 126 -18.94 -14.67 -3.14
CA ALA A 126 -20.18 -15.38 -2.85
C ALA A 126 -20.25 -15.88 -1.40
N PHE A 127 -19.13 -16.33 -0.84
CA PHE A 127 -19.05 -16.70 0.58
C PHE A 127 -19.41 -15.51 1.48
N THR A 128 -18.80 -14.36 1.26
CA THR A 128 -19.07 -13.15 2.04
C THR A 128 -20.53 -12.69 1.92
N ALA A 129 -21.12 -12.81 0.72
CA ALA A 129 -22.48 -12.36 0.47
C ALA A 129 -23.58 -13.33 0.98
N LYS A 130 -23.30 -14.63 0.99
CA LYS A 130 -24.34 -15.67 1.21
C LYS A 130 -24.16 -16.51 2.47
N CYS A 131 -22.95 -16.48 3.05
CA CYS A 131 -22.63 -17.22 4.27
C CYS A 131 -22.41 -16.27 5.44
N ASN A 132 -21.17 -15.77 5.59
CA ASN A 132 -20.82 -14.85 6.66
C ASN A 132 -19.97 -13.70 6.09
N PRO A 133 -20.17 -12.47 6.54
CA PRO A 133 -19.24 -11.38 6.28
C PRO A 133 -17.82 -11.80 6.67
N SER A 134 -16.88 -11.67 5.72
CA SER A 134 -15.49 -12.10 5.92
C SER A 134 -14.53 -11.15 5.22
N ASP A 135 -13.76 -10.43 6.04
CA ASP A 135 -12.68 -9.57 5.55
C ASP A 135 -11.56 -10.39 4.89
N VAL A 136 -11.27 -11.58 5.42
CA VAL A 136 -10.30 -12.50 4.82
C VAL A 136 -10.74 -12.94 3.42
N ALA A 137 -12.03 -13.22 3.21
CA ALA A 137 -12.56 -13.56 1.89
C ALA A 137 -12.49 -12.36 0.94
N LEU A 138 -12.85 -11.16 1.38
CA LEU A 138 -12.74 -9.94 0.58
C LEU A 138 -11.28 -9.62 0.25
N TYR A 139 -10.37 -9.77 1.22
CA TYR A 139 -8.94 -9.55 1.00
C TYR A 139 -8.41 -10.46 -0.12
N ASN A 140 -8.68 -11.77 -0.03
CA ASN A 140 -8.25 -12.74 -1.04
C ASN A 140 -8.90 -12.48 -2.41
N ALA A 141 -10.18 -12.10 -2.45
CA ALA A 141 -10.84 -11.74 -3.70
C ALA A 141 -10.21 -10.50 -4.35
N ALA A 142 -9.91 -9.45 -3.56
CA ALA A 142 -9.25 -8.23 -4.04
C ALA A 142 -7.84 -8.54 -4.57
N ASP A 143 -7.05 -9.35 -3.84
CA ASP A 143 -5.69 -9.77 -4.23
C ASP A 143 -5.70 -10.55 -5.56
N ILE A 144 -6.63 -11.49 -5.72
CA ILE A 144 -6.77 -12.25 -6.97
C ILE A 144 -7.14 -11.33 -8.13
N LEU A 145 -8.12 -10.43 -7.96
CA LEU A 145 -8.56 -9.49 -8.99
C LEU A 145 -7.43 -8.52 -9.36
N TYR A 146 -6.69 -8.02 -8.38
CA TYR A 146 -5.52 -7.19 -8.58
C TYR A 146 -4.44 -7.93 -9.37
N GLY A 147 -4.14 -9.18 -9.00
CA GLY A 147 -3.20 -10.04 -9.72
C GLY A 147 -3.66 -10.43 -11.14
N LEU A 148 -4.95 -10.25 -11.46
CA LEU A 148 -5.51 -10.36 -12.82
C LEU A 148 -5.50 -9.04 -13.58
N SER A 149 -4.99 -7.95 -12.97
CA SER A 149 -5.03 -6.58 -13.47
C SER A 149 -6.47 -6.05 -13.71
N ASP A 150 -7.46 -6.63 -13.03
CA ASP A 150 -8.84 -6.15 -13.03
C ASP A 150 -8.99 -5.08 -11.95
N LEU A 151 -8.38 -3.91 -12.23
CA LEU A 151 -8.23 -2.84 -11.23
C LEU A 151 -9.58 -2.29 -10.75
N ASP A 152 -10.58 -2.20 -11.63
CA ASP A 152 -11.90 -1.68 -11.26
C ASP A 152 -12.61 -2.62 -10.28
N ALA A 153 -12.60 -3.92 -10.56
CA ALA A 153 -13.16 -4.92 -9.65
C ALA A 153 -12.38 -4.99 -8.33
N ALA A 154 -11.04 -4.95 -8.39
CA ALA A 154 -10.19 -4.94 -7.20
C ALA A 154 -10.44 -3.70 -6.33
N LEU A 155 -10.60 -2.51 -6.94
CA LEU A 155 -10.93 -1.27 -6.22
C LEU A 155 -12.28 -1.36 -5.52
N LYS A 156 -13.29 -1.91 -6.18
CA LYS A 156 -14.61 -2.11 -5.57
C LYS A 156 -14.51 -3.01 -4.35
N VAL A 157 -13.90 -4.18 -4.50
CA VAL A 157 -13.79 -5.17 -3.42
C VAL A 157 -12.93 -4.64 -2.27
N SER A 158 -11.82 -3.94 -2.56
CA SER A 158 -11.00 -3.32 -1.52
C SER A 158 -11.72 -2.18 -0.80
N SER A 159 -12.67 -1.50 -1.44
CA SER A 159 -13.54 -0.53 -0.76
C SER A 159 -14.48 -1.21 0.23
N ASP A 160 -15.11 -2.32 -0.18
CA ASP A 160 -15.97 -3.11 0.71
C ASP A 160 -15.18 -3.69 1.89
N LEU A 161 -13.92 -4.08 1.64
CA LEU A 161 -12.98 -4.56 2.66
C LEU A 161 -12.64 -3.46 3.69
N ILE A 162 -12.36 -2.23 3.26
CA ILE A 162 -12.11 -1.09 4.16
C ILE A 162 -13.36 -0.77 4.99
N VAL A 163 -14.55 -0.85 4.40
CA VAL A 163 -15.81 -0.65 5.15
C VAL A 163 -15.98 -1.72 6.23
N MET A 164 -15.62 -2.97 5.94
CA MET A 164 -15.76 -4.10 6.89
C MET A 164 -14.72 -4.06 8.00
N SER A 165 -13.47 -3.82 7.67
CA SER A 165 -12.34 -3.85 8.61
C SER A 165 -11.42 -2.64 8.39
N PRO A 166 -11.90 -1.44 8.79
CA PRO A 166 -11.23 -0.17 8.48
C PRO A 166 -9.94 0.07 9.26
N ASP A 167 -9.69 -0.67 10.33
CA ASP A 167 -8.57 -0.43 11.24
C ASP A 167 -7.38 -1.36 10.98
N LEU A 168 -7.43 -2.14 9.90
CA LEU A 168 -6.34 -3.03 9.51
C LEU A 168 -5.42 -2.37 8.49
N ALA A 169 -4.21 -2.01 8.89
CA ALA A 169 -3.19 -1.37 8.03
C ALA A 169 -2.95 -2.12 6.70
N GLN A 170 -3.00 -3.45 6.73
CA GLN A 170 -2.81 -4.28 5.53
C GLN A 170 -3.89 -4.07 4.46
N ASN A 171 -5.14 -3.75 4.87
CA ASN A 171 -6.24 -3.50 3.94
C ASN A 171 -6.03 -2.17 3.21
N HIS A 172 -5.60 -1.15 3.93
CA HIS A 172 -5.21 0.13 3.37
C HIS A 172 -4.02 0.00 2.42
N TYR A 173 -3.00 -0.78 2.81
CA TYR A 173 -1.85 -1.05 1.95
C TYR A 173 -2.24 -1.71 0.62
N MET A 174 -3.08 -2.74 0.64
CA MET A 174 -3.59 -3.37 -0.57
C MET A 174 -4.32 -2.35 -1.46
N ARG A 175 -5.25 -1.59 -0.89
CA ARG A 175 -6.00 -0.58 -1.64
C ARG A 175 -5.09 0.49 -2.22
N ALA A 176 -4.09 0.95 -1.45
CA ALA A 176 -3.09 1.90 -1.92
C ALA A 176 -2.35 1.41 -3.18
N GLN A 177 -1.95 0.13 -3.19
CA GLN A 177 -1.28 -0.48 -4.34
C GLN A 177 -2.17 -0.51 -5.59
N ILE A 178 -3.45 -0.89 -5.42
CA ILE A 178 -4.42 -0.93 -6.52
C ILE A 178 -4.66 0.49 -7.06
N LEU A 179 -4.82 1.49 -6.18
CA LEU A 179 -4.99 2.90 -6.55
C LEU A 179 -3.78 3.46 -7.29
N GLU A 180 -2.56 3.14 -6.84
CA GLU A 180 -1.32 3.55 -7.50
C GLU A 180 -1.25 3.00 -8.92
N ASP A 181 -1.53 1.70 -9.12
CA ASP A 181 -1.52 1.07 -10.43
C ASP A 181 -2.66 1.59 -11.33
N ALA A 182 -3.79 1.99 -10.73
CA ALA A 182 -4.87 2.71 -11.40
C ALA A 182 -4.54 4.19 -11.64
N LYS A 183 -3.34 4.68 -11.28
CA LYS A 183 -2.86 6.07 -11.39
C LYS A 183 -3.70 7.08 -10.59
N ARG A 184 -4.42 6.64 -9.59
CA ARG A 184 -5.18 7.46 -8.65
C ARG A 184 -4.27 7.85 -7.48
N TYR A 185 -3.15 8.53 -7.81
CA TYR A 185 -2.04 8.76 -6.88
C TYR A 185 -2.42 9.52 -5.61
N GLN A 186 -3.34 10.49 -5.71
CA GLN A 186 -3.76 11.24 -4.52
C GLN A 186 -4.46 10.34 -3.50
N GLU A 187 -5.36 9.48 -3.97
CA GLU A 187 -6.05 8.52 -3.11
C GLU A 187 -5.10 7.41 -2.61
N ALA A 188 -4.14 6.99 -3.44
CA ALA A 188 -3.10 6.08 -3.01
C ALA A 188 -2.26 6.65 -1.86
N ILE A 189 -1.93 7.94 -1.90
CA ILE A 189 -1.23 8.64 -0.80
C ILE A 189 -2.04 8.57 0.49
N ASP A 190 -3.34 8.83 0.45
CA ASP A 190 -4.21 8.79 1.63
C ASP A 190 -4.26 7.39 2.25
N GLU A 191 -4.28 6.34 1.42
CA GLU A 191 -4.27 4.96 1.89
C GLU A 191 -2.89 4.51 2.41
N TYR A 192 -1.77 4.97 1.80
CA TYR A 192 -0.44 4.73 2.36
C TYR A 192 -0.25 5.45 3.69
N ASP A 193 -0.74 6.68 3.82
CA ASP A 193 -0.69 7.42 5.09
C ASP A 193 -1.52 6.71 6.16
N SER A 194 -2.71 6.15 5.81
CA SER A 194 -3.50 5.31 6.71
C SER A 194 -2.74 4.03 7.09
N THR A 195 -2.05 3.39 6.13
CA THR A 195 -1.22 2.20 6.40
C THR A 195 -0.15 2.51 7.45
N ILE A 196 0.58 3.62 7.27
CA ILE A 196 1.63 4.04 8.20
C ILE A 196 1.02 4.46 9.55
N GLY A 197 -0.08 5.20 9.50
CA GLY A 197 -0.75 5.72 10.68
C GLY A 197 -1.40 4.65 11.57
N LEU A 198 -1.84 3.53 10.99
CA LEU A 198 -2.44 2.40 11.70
C LEU A 198 -1.40 1.37 12.20
N THR A 199 -0.13 1.57 11.90
CA THR A 199 0.94 0.65 12.30
C THR A 199 1.56 1.09 13.62
N ASP A 200 1.42 0.29 14.67
CA ASP A 200 1.93 0.59 16.01
C ASP A 200 3.47 0.70 16.05
N ASP A 201 4.16 -0.22 15.40
CA ASP A 201 5.63 -0.23 15.29
C ASP A 201 6.07 -0.04 13.84
N LEU A 202 6.55 1.16 13.53
CA LEU A 202 7.03 1.50 12.18
C LEU A 202 8.22 0.63 11.72
N LYS A 203 8.95 -0.02 12.63
CA LYS A 203 10.01 -0.97 12.28
C LYS A 203 9.47 -2.24 11.63
N SER A 204 8.20 -2.56 11.87
CA SER A 204 7.54 -3.70 11.24
C SER A 204 7.17 -3.44 9.77
N LEU A 205 7.16 -2.18 9.33
CA LEU A 205 6.87 -1.82 7.96
C LEU A 205 8.08 -2.05 7.05
N ASN A 206 7.78 -2.52 5.85
CA ASN A 206 8.76 -2.68 4.80
C ASN A 206 9.07 -1.32 4.13
N SER A 207 10.31 -1.13 3.68
CA SER A 207 10.74 0.06 2.90
C SER A 207 9.86 0.35 1.69
N THR A 208 9.21 -0.68 1.14
CA THR A 208 8.33 -0.57 -0.04
C THR A 208 7.15 0.36 0.20
N VAL A 209 6.58 0.39 1.42
CA VAL A 209 5.47 1.32 1.78
C VAL A 209 5.92 2.76 1.58
N PHE A 210 7.04 3.14 2.20
CA PHE A 210 7.59 4.50 2.14
C PHE A 210 8.03 4.87 0.72
N ARG A 211 8.62 3.93 -0.01
CA ARG A 211 9.05 4.13 -1.40
C ARG A 211 7.86 4.34 -2.34
N ARG A 212 6.80 3.54 -2.22
CA ARG A 212 5.58 3.68 -3.05
C ARG A 212 4.84 4.97 -2.74
N LEU A 213 4.73 5.34 -1.46
CA LEU A 213 4.19 6.65 -1.06
C LEU A 213 5.00 7.79 -1.69
N SER A 214 6.32 7.72 -1.62
CA SER A 214 7.23 8.69 -2.24
C SER A 214 7.04 8.78 -3.77
N LEU A 215 6.91 7.64 -4.45
CA LEU A 215 6.65 7.58 -5.89
C LEU A 215 5.28 8.18 -6.26
N SER A 216 4.26 7.98 -5.44
CA SER A 216 2.93 8.56 -5.66
C SER A 216 2.96 10.09 -5.57
N TYR A 217 3.68 10.67 -4.60
CA TYR A 217 3.94 12.12 -4.57
C TYR A 217 4.70 12.60 -5.80
N ALA A 218 5.75 11.88 -6.20
CA ALA A 218 6.56 12.24 -7.36
C ALA A 218 5.76 12.17 -8.68
N ALA A 219 4.82 11.23 -8.81
CA ALA A 219 3.92 11.11 -9.95
C ALA A 219 2.97 12.30 -10.09
N LEU A 220 2.64 12.97 -8.98
CA LEU A 220 1.89 14.22 -8.96
C LEU A 220 2.78 15.47 -9.15
N GLY A 221 4.09 15.30 -9.37
CA GLY A 221 5.05 16.41 -9.44
C GLY A 221 5.40 17.04 -8.08
N GLN A 222 4.93 16.47 -6.98
CA GLN A 222 5.14 16.94 -5.61
C GLN A 222 6.48 16.40 -5.07
N TYR A 223 7.59 16.76 -5.75
CA TYR A 223 8.90 16.17 -5.46
C TYR A 223 9.43 16.49 -4.06
N CYS A 224 9.14 17.67 -3.51
CA CYS A 224 9.58 18.01 -2.17
C CYS A 224 8.85 17.17 -1.11
N GLN A 225 7.54 16.94 -1.28
CA GLN A 225 6.77 16.04 -0.43
C GLN A 225 7.22 14.58 -0.59
N ALA A 226 7.66 14.18 -1.79
CA ALA A 226 8.17 12.83 -2.05
C ALA A 226 9.44 12.50 -1.24
N ILE A 227 10.20 13.49 -0.76
CA ILE A 227 11.37 13.29 0.10
C ILE A 227 10.97 12.82 1.50
N THR A 228 9.88 13.34 2.05
CA THR A 228 9.46 13.09 3.44
C THR A 228 9.30 11.60 3.78
N PRO A 229 8.62 10.76 2.97
CA PRO A 229 8.52 9.32 3.25
C PRO A 229 9.89 8.63 3.32
N ILE A 230 10.82 8.99 2.43
CA ILE A 230 12.19 8.43 2.43
C ILE A 230 12.95 8.83 3.69
N GLN A 231 12.84 10.09 4.10
CA GLN A 231 13.47 10.55 5.35
C GLN A 231 12.82 9.93 6.59
N THR A 232 11.51 9.71 6.57
CA THR A 232 10.81 8.98 7.63
C THR A 232 11.36 7.56 7.73
N TRP A 233 11.53 6.85 6.61
CA TRP A 233 12.15 5.53 6.57
C TRP A 233 13.57 5.54 7.13
N ILE A 234 14.42 6.48 6.72
CA ILE A 234 15.77 6.65 7.26
C ILE A 234 15.72 6.86 8.78
N SER A 235 14.79 7.68 9.28
CA SER A 235 14.70 8.01 10.71
C SER A 235 14.26 6.85 11.61
N ILE A 236 13.69 5.78 11.05
CA ILE A 236 13.29 4.58 11.81
C ILE A 236 14.53 3.80 12.27
N ASP A 237 15.48 3.60 11.38
CA ASP A 237 16.79 3.02 11.67
C ASP A 237 17.86 3.67 10.76
N PRO A 238 18.51 4.74 11.21
CA PRO A 238 19.49 5.44 10.40
C PRO A 238 20.70 4.59 10.02
N SER A 239 21.08 3.63 10.87
CA SER A 239 22.25 2.78 10.61
C SER A 239 22.04 1.83 9.43
N GLU A 240 20.82 1.37 9.22
CA GLU A 240 20.46 0.43 8.15
C GLU A 240 19.88 1.14 6.93
N ASN A 241 19.12 2.22 7.14
CA ASN A 241 18.28 2.81 6.12
C ASN A 241 18.90 4.05 5.44
N ASP A 242 19.93 4.68 6.05
CA ASP A 242 20.68 5.80 5.44
C ASP A 242 21.73 5.29 4.45
N THR A 243 21.28 4.86 3.31
CA THR A 243 22.10 4.25 2.27
C THR A 243 22.41 5.23 1.13
N PRO A 244 23.47 4.98 0.31
CA PRO A 244 23.70 5.77 -0.90
C PRO A 244 22.49 5.81 -1.85
N ARG A 245 21.66 4.75 -1.85
CA ARG A 245 20.44 4.68 -2.68
C ARG A 245 19.37 5.63 -2.18
N THR A 246 19.08 5.64 -0.87
CA THR A 246 18.09 6.55 -0.29
C THR A 246 18.53 8.01 -0.42
N GLN A 247 19.82 8.30 -0.22
CA GLN A 247 20.38 9.63 -0.43
C GLN A 247 20.31 10.09 -1.90
N SER A 248 20.56 9.17 -2.85
CA SER A 248 20.42 9.47 -4.28
C SER A 248 18.99 9.83 -4.67
N ILE A 249 17.99 9.13 -4.10
CA ILE A 249 16.56 9.45 -4.32
C ILE A 249 16.24 10.86 -3.78
N ILE A 250 16.68 11.18 -2.56
CA ILE A 250 16.48 12.50 -1.95
C ILE A 250 17.11 13.58 -2.82
N LYS A 251 18.35 13.40 -3.25
CA LYS A 251 19.08 14.36 -4.11
C LYS A 251 18.38 14.57 -5.46
N ASP A 252 17.88 13.51 -6.08
CA ASP A 252 17.14 13.60 -7.36
C ASP A 252 15.83 14.37 -7.19
N TYR A 253 15.04 14.07 -6.16
CA TYR A 253 13.79 14.79 -5.89
C TYR A 253 14.04 16.25 -5.49
N SER A 254 15.04 16.53 -4.65
CA SER A 254 15.42 17.90 -4.30
C SER A 254 15.74 18.74 -5.54
N ARG A 255 16.47 18.16 -6.48
CA ARG A 255 16.80 18.83 -7.75
C ARG A 255 15.57 19.05 -8.62
N LYS A 256 14.72 18.03 -8.79
CA LYS A 256 13.49 18.08 -9.61
C LYS A 256 12.46 19.06 -9.05
N GLY A 257 12.26 19.05 -7.73
CA GLY A 257 11.33 19.93 -7.05
C GLY A 257 11.87 21.33 -6.81
N LYS A 258 13.19 21.54 -7.02
CA LYS A 258 13.88 22.77 -6.59
C LYS A 258 13.57 23.04 -5.12
N CYS A 259 13.60 21.99 -4.30
CA CYS A 259 13.31 22.05 -2.87
C CYS A 259 14.39 22.90 -2.23
N ALA A 260 14.07 24.16 -2.01
CA ALA A 260 14.97 25.17 -1.55
C ALA A 260 15.45 24.88 -0.10
N GLU A 261 16.35 25.71 0.39
CA GLU A 261 16.84 25.71 1.77
C GLU A 261 15.71 25.72 2.81
N SER A 262 14.51 26.20 2.45
CA SER A 262 13.29 26.22 3.26
C SER A 262 12.71 24.83 3.61
N TYR A 263 13.13 23.76 2.95
CA TYR A 263 12.64 22.41 3.29
C TYR A 263 12.96 22.03 4.74
N ALA A 264 14.16 22.36 5.22
CA ALA A 264 14.56 22.20 6.61
C ALA A 264 15.80 23.06 6.89
N THR A 265 15.69 24.08 7.72
CA THR A 265 16.77 25.02 8.01
C THR A 265 16.94 25.27 9.52
N GLY A 266 18.15 25.68 9.90
CA GLY A 266 18.47 26.14 11.24
C GLY A 266 18.99 25.05 12.17
N SER A 267 19.34 25.50 13.38
CA SER A 267 19.70 24.65 14.52
C SER A 267 19.33 25.34 15.82
N ASP A 268 18.88 24.56 16.81
CA ASP A 268 18.56 25.08 18.14
C ASP A 268 18.73 24.01 19.23
N ARG A 269 18.63 24.45 20.48
CA ARG A 269 18.74 23.63 21.69
C ARG A 269 17.67 24.03 22.66
N PHE A 270 17.06 23.04 23.28
CA PHE A 270 15.97 23.24 24.23
C PHE A 270 16.25 22.51 25.53
N PRO A 271 15.89 23.03 26.67
CA PRO A 271 15.99 22.31 27.93
C PRO A 271 15.02 21.08 27.87
N THR A 272 15.48 19.93 28.35
CA THR A 272 14.61 18.79 28.60
C THR A 272 13.79 19.07 29.84
N GLN A 273 12.54 19.51 29.68
CA GLN A 273 11.58 19.73 30.75
C GLN A 273 10.65 18.52 30.86
N GLY A 274 10.42 18.06 32.09
CA GLY A 274 9.59 16.89 32.36
C GLY A 274 10.40 15.60 32.48
N LYS A 275 9.79 14.57 33.07
CA LYS A 275 10.44 13.26 33.25
C LYS A 275 10.09 12.29 32.13
N ASP A 276 8.90 12.42 31.53
CA ASP A 276 8.34 11.41 30.65
C ASP A 276 7.95 11.95 29.26
N VAL A 277 7.67 13.24 29.13
CA VAL A 277 7.20 13.84 27.88
C VAL A 277 7.93 15.17 27.62
N ILE A 278 8.48 15.35 26.44
CA ILE A 278 9.10 16.59 25.99
C ILE A 278 8.04 17.44 25.29
N THR A 279 7.78 18.63 25.80
CA THR A 279 6.92 19.62 25.16
C THR A 279 7.72 20.78 24.59
N ALA A 280 7.22 21.40 23.54
CA ALA A 280 7.85 22.54 22.89
C ALA A 280 6.81 23.53 22.38
N GLN A 281 7.20 24.83 22.32
CA GLN A 281 6.41 25.86 21.68
C GLN A 281 6.69 25.85 20.19
N VAL A 282 5.69 25.46 19.40
CA VAL A 282 5.78 25.31 17.93
C VAL A 282 4.88 26.36 17.28
N SER A 283 5.40 27.07 16.31
CA SER A 283 4.61 27.98 15.47
C SER A 283 4.26 27.29 14.16
N VAL A 284 2.97 27.20 13.86
CA VAL A 284 2.44 26.68 12.61
C VAL A 284 1.75 27.84 11.88
N ASN A 285 2.23 28.17 10.68
CA ASN A 285 1.73 29.30 9.88
C ASN A 285 1.64 30.61 10.68
N GLY A 286 2.56 30.82 11.62
CA GLY A 286 2.64 32.01 12.46
C GLY A 286 1.83 31.97 13.77
N VAL A 287 1.05 30.91 14.01
CA VAL A 287 0.30 30.70 15.25
C VAL A 287 1.06 29.72 16.15
N THR A 288 1.38 30.17 17.40
CA THR A 288 2.12 29.35 18.36
C THR A 288 1.19 28.51 19.22
N GLY A 289 1.59 27.25 19.44
CA GLY A 289 0.93 26.30 20.32
C GLY A 289 1.90 25.40 21.08
N THR A 290 1.37 24.64 22.03
CA THR A 290 2.12 23.68 22.84
C THR A 290 2.04 22.30 22.20
N PHE A 291 3.19 21.75 21.78
CA PHE A 291 3.29 20.46 21.11
C PHE A 291 4.11 19.47 21.93
N ILE A 292 3.70 18.21 21.92
CA ILE A 292 4.53 17.10 22.37
C ILE A 292 5.50 16.74 21.25
N VAL A 293 6.79 16.63 21.56
CA VAL A 293 7.82 16.14 20.64
C VAL A 293 7.74 14.61 20.65
N ASP A 294 7.18 14.05 19.59
CA ASP A 294 6.84 12.62 19.51
C ASP A 294 7.49 11.94 18.32
N THR A 295 8.57 11.20 18.58
CA THR A 295 9.25 10.39 17.54
C THR A 295 8.48 9.12 17.17
N GLY A 296 7.44 8.75 17.89
CA GLY A 296 6.52 7.66 17.58
C GLY A 296 5.46 8.05 16.56
N ALA A 297 5.02 9.33 16.58
CA ALA A 297 4.03 9.83 15.64
C ALA A 297 4.60 9.91 14.22
N SER A 298 3.91 9.35 13.24
CA SER A 298 4.32 9.35 11.82
C SER A 298 4.28 10.74 11.19
N SER A 299 3.35 11.59 11.62
CA SER A 299 3.16 12.95 11.08
C SER A 299 2.96 13.98 12.20
N VAL A 300 3.10 15.26 11.86
CA VAL A 300 2.62 16.33 12.72
C VAL A 300 1.11 16.19 12.87
N SER A 301 0.63 16.20 14.11
CA SER A 301 -0.80 16.09 14.43
C SER A 301 -1.26 17.40 15.09
N LEU A 302 -2.42 17.90 14.69
CA LEU A 302 -3.01 19.12 15.22
C LEU A 302 -4.36 18.81 15.85
N SER A 303 -4.66 19.46 16.98
CA SER A 303 -6.02 19.51 17.49
C SER A 303 -6.90 20.34 16.55
N LYS A 304 -8.19 20.08 16.52
CA LYS A 304 -9.15 20.81 15.69
C LYS A 304 -9.14 22.31 16.05
N SER A 305 -9.19 22.62 17.34
CA SER A 305 -9.20 24.00 17.84
C SER A 305 -7.92 24.75 17.45
N PHE A 306 -6.76 24.09 17.49
CA PHE A 306 -5.51 24.73 17.05
C PHE A 306 -5.51 24.95 15.53
N ALA A 307 -5.94 23.99 14.75
CA ALA A 307 -6.02 24.10 13.28
C ALA A 307 -6.94 25.26 12.86
N GLU A 308 -8.08 25.45 13.55
CA GLU A 308 -8.97 26.58 13.34
C GLU A 308 -8.29 27.92 13.64
N ARG A 309 -7.59 28.04 14.79
CA ARG A 309 -6.80 29.24 15.13
C ARG A 309 -5.70 29.56 14.12
N ALA A 310 -5.01 28.52 13.67
CA ALA A 310 -3.94 28.62 12.66
C ALA A 310 -4.48 28.74 11.21
N LYS A 311 -5.80 28.76 11.02
CA LYS A 311 -6.47 28.88 9.74
C LYS A 311 -5.99 27.84 8.72
N ILE A 312 -5.77 26.59 9.18
CA ILE A 312 -5.33 25.50 8.33
C ILE A 312 -6.44 25.17 7.33
N ARG A 313 -6.05 25.09 6.06
CA ARG A 313 -6.97 24.71 4.98
C ARG A 313 -7.12 23.20 4.96
N LEU A 314 -8.32 22.72 5.16
CA LEU A 314 -8.66 21.31 5.09
C LEU A 314 -9.31 21.02 3.73
N GLY A 315 -8.77 20.05 2.98
CA GLY A 315 -9.40 19.49 1.80
C GLY A 315 -10.59 18.61 2.21
N ARG A 316 -11.67 18.55 1.44
CA ARG A 316 -12.90 17.86 1.87
C ARG A 316 -12.81 16.33 1.94
N ASP A 317 -11.81 15.72 1.27
CA ASP A 317 -11.84 14.29 0.95
C ASP A 317 -10.60 13.49 1.37
N HIS A 318 -9.74 14.03 2.28
CA HIS A 318 -8.46 13.39 2.66
C HIS A 318 -8.49 12.90 4.10
N MET A 319 -9.45 12.00 4.39
CA MET A 319 -9.54 11.38 5.72
C MET A 319 -8.60 10.18 5.83
N VAL A 320 -7.86 10.13 6.93
CA VAL A 320 -6.97 9.03 7.28
C VAL A 320 -7.33 8.47 8.65
N ARG A 321 -7.06 7.19 8.85
CA ARG A 321 -7.22 6.52 10.15
C ARG A 321 -5.85 6.39 10.81
N LEU A 322 -5.80 6.66 12.10
CA LEU A 322 -4.55 6.67 12.86
C LEU A 322 -4.72 5.88 14.15
N GLN A 323 -3.75 5.06 14.48
CA GLN A 323 -3.58 4.51 15.82
C GLN A 323 -3.00 5.61 16.73
N THR A 324 -3.66 5.88 17.82
CA THR A 324 -3.20 6.81 18.86
C THR A 324 -3.12 6.10 20.21
N ALA A 325 -2.50 6.72 21.20
CA ALA A 325 -2.48 6.19 22.57
C ALA A 325 -3.89 5.94 23.15
N ASN A 326 -4.89 6.67 22.64
CA ASN A 326 -6.30 6.56 23.07
C ASN A 326 -7.16 5.69 22.15
N GLY A 327 -6.55 4.93 21.23
CA GLY A 327 -7.25 4.08 20.25
C GLY A 327 -7.23 4.66 18.84
N ILE A 328 -8.11 4.16 17.98
CA ILE A 328 -8.22 4.60 16.59
C ILE A 328 -8.91 5.97 16.51
N ALA A 329 -8.29 6.92 15.84
CA ALA A 329 -8.83 8.24 15.58
C ALA A 329 -8.96 8.50 14.07
N MET A 330 -9.98 9.28 13.70
CA MET A 330 -10.12 9.85 12.37
C MET A 330 -9.44 11.22 12.34
N ALA A 331 -8.64 11.44 11.32
CA ALA A 331 -7.99 12.72 11.10
C ALA A 331 -8.04 13.11 9.64
N GLN A 332 -7.95 14.40 9.36
CA GLN A 332 -7.94 14.93 8.01
C GLN A 332 -6.52 15.32 7.62
N ARG A 333 -6.02 14.76 6.52
CA ARG A 333 -4.68 15.05 6.01
C ARG A 333 -4.62 16.47 5.44
N THR A 334 -3.51 17.14 5.69
CA THR A 334 -3.22 18.48 5.19
C THR A 334 -1.70 18.69 5.02
N SER A 335 -1.31 19.81 4.46
CA SER A 335 0.07 20.30 4.45
C SER A 335 0.14 21.67 5.17
N LEU A 336 1.14 21.83 6.01
CA LEU A 336 1.41 23.06 6.73
C LEU A 336 2.43 23.86 5.93
N GLU A 337 2.10 25.10 5.56
CA GLU A 337 2.98 25.97 4.77
C GLU A 337 4.33 26.19 5.47
N LYS A 338 4.29 26.39 6.80
CA LYS A 338 5.50 26.59 7.60
C LYS A 338 5.32 26.07 9.03
N VAL A 339 6.28 25.28 9.50
CA VAL A 339 6.40 24.85 10.90
C VAL A 339 7.74 25.36 11.45
N LYS A 340 7.70 26.05 12.58
CA LYS A 340 8.87 26.64 13.22
C LYS A 340 8.97 26.23 14.69
N LEU A 341 10.16 25.81 15.10
CA LEU A 341 10.51 25.46 16.46
C LEU A 341 11.80 26.22 16.84
N GLY A 342 11.66 27.28 17.63
CA GLY A 342 12.79 28.15 17.92
C GLY A 342 13.41 28.71 16.63
N LYS A 343 14.70 28.36 16.38
CA LYS A 343 15.46 28.82 15.21
C LYS A 343 15.40 27.82 14.03
N VAL A 344 14.76 26.66 14.20
CA VAL A 344 14.59 25.72 13.11
C VAL A 344 13.24 25.88 12.46
N GLU A 345 13.17 25.70 11.15
CA GLU A 345 11.93 25.78 10.39
C GLU A 345 11.93 24.83 9.20
N ALA A 346 10.73 24.44 8.80
CA ALA A 346 10.49 23.62 7.61
C ALA A 346 9.19 24.06 6.94
N ASP A 347 9.20 24.09 5.60
CA ASP A 347 8.05 24.38 4.77
C ASP A 347 7.39 23.10 4.26
N ASP A 348 6.13 23.17 3.85
CA ASP A 348 5.35 22.06 3.25
C ASP A 348 5.39 20.78 4.10
N VAL A 349 5.09 20.93 5.40
CA VAL A 349 5.11 19.79 6.33
C VAL A 349 3.79 19.04 6.28
N ALA A 350 3.84 17.75 5.93
CA ALA A 350 2.67 16.89 5.98
C ALA A 350 2.14 16.76 7.41
N ALA A 351 0.84 16.93 7.57
CA ALA A 351 0.18 16.93 8.87
C ALA A 351 -1.23 16.33 8.79
N VAL A 352 -1.75 16.01 9.96
CA VAL A 352 -3.14 15.61 10.14
C VAL A 352 -3.83 16.51 11.17
N VAL A 353 -5.11 16.76 10.97
CA VAL A 353 -5.96 17.47 11.92
C VAL A 353 -6.98 16.49 12.46
N HIS A 354 -6.97 16.26 13.76
CA HIS A 354 -7.91 15.37 14.42
C HIS A 354 -9.33 15.95 14.39
N ALA A 355 -10.31 15.07 14.24
CA ALA A 355 -11.72 15.45 14.26
C ALA A 355 -12.18 15.84 15.68
N ASP A 356 -11.51 15.28 16.71
CA ASP A 356 -11.78 15.48 18.12
C ASP A 356 -10.54 16.10 18.82
N ASP A 357 -10.75 17.17 19.56
CA ASP A 357 -9.70 17.86 20.34
C ASP A 357 -9.12 16.99 21.47
N HIS A 358 -9.89 16.02 22.00
CA HIS A 358 -9.42 15.12 23.06
C HIS A 358 -8.50 14.01 22.56
N ALA A 359 -8.37 13.82 21.24
CA ALA A 359 -7.53 12.77 20.66
C ALA A 359 -6.04 12.89 21.06
N LEU A 360 -5.56 14.11 21.36
CA LEU A 360 -4.17 14.40 21.70
C LEU A 360 -3.92 14.62 23.21
N GLY A 361 -4.97 14.53 24.03
CA GLY A 361 -4.93 14.85 25.46
C GLY A 361 -5.14 16.34 25.77
N ASP A 362 -5.55 16.64 27.01
CA ASP A 362 -5.89 17.99 27.43
C ASP A 362 -4.64 18.90 27.49
N GLY A 363 -4.80 20.13 27.02
CA GLY A 363 -3.75 21.15 27.06
C GLY A 363 -2.65 21.01 25.99
N THR A 364 -2.84 20.07 25.03
CA THR A 364 -1.92 19.86 23.91
C THR A 364 -2.55 20.35 22.62
N ASP A 365 -1.87 21.27 21.93
CA ASP A 365 -2.29 21.78 20.62
C ASP A 365 -1.92 20.83 19.48
N GLY A 366 -0.91 19.96 19.69
CA GLY A 366 -0.47 19.01 18.66
C GLY A 366 0.67 18.10 19.09
N LEU A 367 1.00 17.18 18.18
CA LEU A 367 2.22 16.35 18.24
C LEU A 367 3.18 16.82 17.14
N LEU A 368 4.45 16.98 17.47
CA LEU A 368 5.52 17.24 16.51
C LEU A 368 6.12 15.89 16.08
N GLY A 369 5.58 15.32 15.02
CA GLY A 369 5.91 13.98 14.55
C GLY A 369 7.01 13.92 13.50
N ARG A 370 7.21 12.73 12.95
CA ARG A 370 8.31 12.40 12.00
C ARG A 370 8.26 13.18 10.69
N SER A 371 7.09 13.60 10.21
CA SER A 371 7.00 14.43 9.00
C SER A 371 7.77 15.76 9.12
N PHE A 372 7.97 16.24 10.34
CA PHE A 372 8.87 17.36 10.65
C PHE A 372 10.23 16.86 11.18
N LEU A 373 10.23 16.05 12.24
CA LEU A 373 11.46 15.67 12.94
C LEU A 373 12.46 14.91 12.05
N SER A 374 11.97 14.09 11.10
CA SER A 374 12.86 13.32 10.21
C SER A 374 13.67 14.18 9.23
N ARG A 375 13.30 15.44 9.06
CA ARG A 375 14.04 16.40 8.24
C ARG A 375 15.30 16.95 8.94
N PHE A 376 15.44 16.67 10.21
CA PHE A 376 16.50 17.17 11.08
C PHE A 376 17.27 16.04 11.74
N ASP A 377 18.49 16.34 12.18
CA ASP A 377 19.23 15.52 13.12
C ASP A 377 18.79 15.93 14.53
N VAL A 378 18.11 15.03 15.23
CA VAL A 378 17.57 15.26 16.58
C VAL A 378 18.30 14.39 17.59
N THR A 379 18.81 15.00 18.65
CA THR A 379 19.51 14.31 19.74
C THR A 379 18.88 14.67 21.08
N PHE A 380 18.39 13.67 21.78
CA PHE A 380 17.80 13.81 23.11
C PHE A 380 18.84 13.54 24.20
N GLY A 381 19.05 14.51 25.07
CA GLY A 381 19.93 14.39 26.23
C GLY A 381 19.18 14.62 27.55
N ALA A 382 19.80 14.25 28.66
CA ALA A 382 19.16 14.33 29.99
C ALA A 382 18.83 15.76 30.44
N LYS A 383 19.58 16.78 29.98
CA LYS A 383 19.40 18.17 30.36
C LYS A 383 18.90 19.06 29.23
N GLU A 384 19.29 18.75 28.03
CA GLU A 384 18.92 19.47 26.81
C GLU A 384 18.72 18.50 25.66
N TRP A 385 17.89 18.84 24.71
CA TRP A 385 17.81 18.19 23.43
C TRP A 385 18.15 19.19 22.32
N ARG A 386 18.62 18.67 21.19
CA ARG A 386 19.12 19.45 20.07
C ARG A 386 18.42 19.03 18.80
N ILE A 387 18.25 20.01 17.92
CA ILE A 387 17.72 19.80 16.58
C ILE A 387 18.52 20.67 15.61
N GLU A 388 18.98 20.09 14.51
CA GLU A 388 19.70 20.81 13.46
C GLU A 388 19.34 20.26 12.08
N SER A 389 19.33 21.13 11.06
CA SER A 389 19.07 20.71 9.69
C SER A 389 20.16 19.73 9.24
N LYS A 390 19.72 18.64 8.57
CA LYS A 390 20.65 17.66 8.01
C LYS A 390 21.57 18.31 6.98
N LYS A 391 22.88 18.16 7.15
CA LYS A 391 23.84 18.57 6.14
C LYS A 391 23.65 17.71 4.91
N GLN A 392 23.44 18.34 3.75
CA GLN A 392 23.51 17.58 2.50
C GLN A 392 24.91 16.95 2.43
N ARG A 393 24.98 15.64 2.38
CA ARG A 393 26.24 14.94 2.09
C ARG A 393 26.53 15.16 0.59
N ASP A 394 27.66 15.80 0.29
CA ASP A 394 28.17 16.05 -1.04
C ASP A 394 28.40 14.77 -1.84
#